data_9125b2c92a08fd02e5b0040aa479db3c
#
_entry.id   9125b2c92a08fd02e5b0040aa479db3c
#
_cell.length_a   1.000
_cell.length_b   1.000
_cell.length_c   1.000
_cell.angle_alpha   90.00
_cell.angle_beta   90.00
_cell.angle_gamma   90.00
#
_symmetry.space_group_name_H-M   'P 1'
#
loop_
_entity.id
_entity.type
_entity.pdbx_description
1 polymer ?
#
loop_
_entity_poly.entity_id
_entity_poly.type
_entity_poly.pdbx_seq_one_letter_code
_entity_poly.pdbx_strand_id
1 'polypeptide(L)'
;MDVITIGIVLIIGIFLLGTILSGFFQVRTAEAVVVQRMGKFERVASAGINFKLPWLDQIAGRIDLRVQQLALDVETKTKDNVFVKIPVSVQYHVIADHVYEAFYKLANPRQQISSYVFNVILGHVPKMNLDDAFLQQSDIAVAIKQGLDDVMRTYGYAIDQALVTDIQPDDKVKAAMNEINAAQREQVAATARGEAEKILKVKQAEAEAESKALQGQGIANQRKAIIEGLKDSVEAFSKAVEGSTPRDVMMLVLVTQYLDTMKEIGTNDRSNTILMSHSPGAVTDLYRQMQDAVMIGTKAANQGQ
;
A
#
# COMPACT_ATOMS: atom_id res chain seq x y z
N MET A 1 -11.15 -2.36 96.99
CA MET A 1 -10.24 -2.58 95.86
C MET A 1 -9.15 -1.55 95.97
N ASP A 2 -7.93 -1.99 96.20
CA ASP A 2 -6.82 -1.06 96.45
C ASP A 2 -6.47 -0.29 95.22
N VAL A 3 -6.10 0.98 95.32
CA VAL A 3 -5.76 1.89 94.24
C VAL A 3 -4.71 1.22 93.27
N ILE A 4 -3.89 0.37 93.81
CA ILE A 4 -2.85 -0.40 93.12
C ILE A 4 -3.51 -1.46 92.12
N THR A 5 -4.56 -2.15 92.60
CA THR A 5 -5.25 -3.14 91.78
C THR A 5 -6.01 -2.49 90.61
N ILE A 6 -6.60 -1.31 90.80
CA ILE A 6 -7.25 -0.54 89.75
C ILE A 6 -6.19 -0.07 88.73
N GLY A 7 -5.04 0.39 89.18
CA GLY A 7 -3.95 0.84 88.34
C GLY A 7 -3.42 -0.30 87.44
N ILE A 8 -3.23 -1.48 88.02
CA ILE A 8 -2.77 -2.70 87.23
C ILE A 8 -3.80 -3.13 86.20
N VAL A 9 -5.09 -3.13 86.57
CA VAL A 9 -6.16 -3.50 85.64
C VAL A 9 -6.25 -2.52 84.45
N LEU A 10 -6.06 -1.20 84.76
CA LEU A 10 -6.04 -0.17 83.72
C LEU A 10 -4.88 -0.28 82.77
N ILE A 11 -3.68 -0.57 83.29
CA ILE A 11 -2.47 -0.82 82.43
C ILE A 11 -2.65 -2.05 81.55
N ILE A 12 -3.17 -3.15 82.08
CA ILE A 12 -3.44 -4.38 81.32
C ILE A 12 -4.54 -4.06 80.30
N GLY A 13 -5.58 -3.30 80.62
CA GLY A 13 -6.66 -2.91 79.64
C GLY A 13 -6.11 -2.08 78.53
N ILE A 14 -5.27 -1.07 78.79
CA ILE A 14 -4.61 -0.26 77.73
C ILE A 14 -3.67 -1.11 76.91
N PHE A 15 -2.90 -2.03 77.51
CA PHE A 15 -2.04 -2.92 76.78
C PHE A 15 -2.78 -3.89 75.86
N LEU A 16 -3.90 -4.49 76.34
CA LEU A 16 -4.77 -5.33 75.53
C LEU A 16 -5.43 -4.52 74.41
N LEU A 17 -5.91 -3.30 74.68
CA LEU A 17 -6.47 -2.44 73.65
C LEU A 17 -5.43 -2.07 72.57
N GLY A 18 -4.22 -1.73 72.99
CA GLY A 18 -3.11 -1.43 72.10
C GLY A 18 -2.73 -2.62 71.21
N THR A 19 -2.71 -3.83 71.80
CA THR A 19 -2.41 -5.08 71.02
C THR A 19 -3.52 -5.38 70.02
N ILE A 20 -4.81 -5.18 70.35
CA ILE A 20 -5.92 -5.38 69.41
C ILE A 20 -5.85 -4.35 68.30
N LEU A 21 -5.58 -3.09 68.58
CA LEU A 21 -5.45 -2.02 67.56
C LEU A 21 -4.27 -2.28 66.63
N SER A 22 -3.16 -2.83 67.11
CA SER A 22 -1.99 -3.19 66.31
C SER A 22 -2.28 -4.35 65.31
N GLY A 23 -3.36 -5.08 65.53
CA GLY A 23 -3.80 -6.16 64.64
C GLY A 23 -4.44 -5.67 63.34
N PHE A 24 -4.94 -4.44 63.30
CA PHE A 24 -5.55 -3.90 62.09
C PHE A 24 -4.50 -3.43 61.11
N PHE A 25 -4.66 -3.82 59.84
CA PHE A 25 -3.83 -3.35 58.74
C PHE A 25 -4.69 -3.11 57.51
N GLN A 26 -4.26 -2.15 56.70
CA GLN A 26 -4.95 -1.78 55.46
C GLN A 26 -4.23 -2.39 54.26
N VAL A 27 -5.00 -2.99 53.34
CA VAL A 27 -4.59 -3.44 52.02
C VAL A 27 -5.15 -2.49 50.98
N ARG A 28 -4.31 -2.00 50.06
CA ARG A 28 -4.69 -1.10 48.99
C ARG A 28 -5.50 -1.82 47.91
N THR A 29 -6.27 -1.06 47.17
CA THR A 29 -6.97 -1.57 46.01
C THR A 29 -5.95 -2.12 44.99
N ALA A 30 -6.24 -3.27 44.38
CA ALA A 30 -5.37 -4.01 43.48
C ALA A 30 -4.04 -4.52 44.10
N GLU A 31 -4.01 -4.67 45.44
CA GLU A 31 -2.96 -5.41 46.16
C GLU A 31 -3.58 -6.61 46.87
N ALA A 32 -2.78 -7.66 47.04
CA ALA A 32 -3.06 -8.78 47.91
C ALA A 32 -1.95 -8.94 48.93
N VAL A 33 -2.29 -9.25 50.19
CA VAL A 33 -1.33 -9.46 51.25
C VAL A 33 -1.37 -10.89 51.72
N VAL A 34 -0.23 -11.55 51.70
CA VAL A 34 -0.07 -12.91 52.19
C VAL A 34 0.22 -12.87 53.70
N VAL A 35 -0.64 -13.51 54.47
CA VAL A 35 -0.54 -13.61 55.92
C VAL A 35 -0.07 -15.02 56.29
N GLN A 36 1.00 -15.08 57.08
CA GLN A 36 1.55 -16.30 57.63
C GLN A 36 1.33 -16.34 59.15
N ARG A 37 1.04 -17.52 59.68
CA ARG A 37 1.00 -17.79 61.10
C ARG A 37 2.18 -18.72 61.48
N MET A 38 3.09 -18.20 62.27
CA MET A 38 4.30 -18.95 62.67
C MET A 38 5.04 -19.61 61.46
N GLY A 39 5.17 -18.87 60.34
CA GLY A 39 5.84 -19.37 59.13
C GLY A 39 5.00 -20.23 58.22
N LYS A 40 3.77 -20.60 58.59
CA LYS A 40 2.86 -21.36 57.73
C LYS A 40 1.83 -20.41 57.09
N PHE A 41 1.53 -20.63 55.83
CA PHE A 41 0.47 -19.89 55.11
C PHE A 41 -0.88 -20.03 55.87
N GLU A 42 -1.51 -18.93 56.12
CA GLU A 42 -2.82 -18.88 56.78
C GLU A 42 -3.92 -18.41 55.78
N ARG A 43 -3.74 -17.24 55.19
CA ARG A 43 -4.71 -16.68 54.25
C ARG A 43 -4.14 -15.57 53.38
N VAL A 44 -4.86 -15.22 52.33
CA VAL A 44 -4.66 -14.02 51.52
C VAL A 44 -5.63 -12.95 52.00
N ALA A 45 -5.16 -11.77 52.33
CA ALA A 45 -5.97 -10.61 52.66
C ALA A 45 -6.20 -9.76 51.42
N SER A 46 -7.47 -9.52 51.06
CA SER A 46 -7.92 -8.68 49.97
C SER A 46 -7.98 -7.20 50.38
N ALA A 47 -8.22 -6.32 49.38
CA ALA A 47 -8.32 -4.87 49.58
C ALA A 47 -9.33 -4.50 50.67
N GLY A 48 -8.95 -3.55 51.50
CA GLY A 48 -9.74 -3.04 52.63
C GLY A 48 -9.03 -3.17 53.97
N ILE A 49 -9.80 -3.03 55.08
CA ILE A 49 -9.30 -3.16 56.43
C ILE A 49 -9.30 -4.67 56.79
N ASN A 50 -8.17 -5.18 57.19
CA ASN A 50 -7.98 -6.56 57.58
C ASN A 50 -7.43 -6.62 59.01
N PHE A 51 -7.69 -7.75 59.68
CA PHE A 51 -7.22 -7.98 61.03
C PHE A 51 -6.26 -9.18 61.04
N LYS A 52 -5.12 -9.06 61.68
CA LYS A 52 -4.18 -10.12 61.98
C LYS A 52 -4.02 -10.32 63.46
N LEU A 53 -3.78 -11.51 63.92
CA LEU A 53 -3.46 -11.77 65.31
C LEU A 53 -2.09 -11.19 65.65
N PRO A 54 -2.00 -10.17 66.50
CA PRO A 54 -0.72 -9.64 66.92
C PRO A 54 0.12 -10.78 67.50
N TRP A 55 1.43 -10.77 67.20
CA TRP A 55 2.45 -11.71 67.71
C TRP A 55 2.44 -13.08 66.99
N LEU A 56 1.30 -13.61 66.51
CA LEU A 56 1.23 -14.91 65.83
C LEU A 56 1.26 -14.76 64.32
N ASP A 57 0.56 -13.74 63.79
CA ASP A 57 0.43 -13.54 62.35
C ASP A 57 1.43 -12.50 61.86
N GLN A 58 2.11 -12.85 60.79
CA GLN A 58 3.09 -12.00 60.09
C GLN A 58 2.68 -11.78 58.65
N ILE A 59 2.92 -10.58 58.14
CA ILE A 59 2.78 -10.29 56.73
C ILE A 59 4.03 -10.84 56.01
N ALA A 60 3.85 -11.89 55.19
CA ALA A 60 4.92 -12.51 54.41
C ALA A 60 5.34 -11.64 53.25
N GLY A 61 4.39 -11.01 52.59
CA GLY A 61 4.62 -10.09 51.47
C GLY A 61 3.34 -9.46 50.92
N ARG A 62 3.55 -8.53 50.02
CA ARG A 62 2.50 -7.85 49.26
C ARG A 62 2.69 -8.13 47.79
N ILE A 63 1.63 -8.44 47.11
CA ILE A 63 1.62 -8.71 45.67
C ILE A 63 0.74 -7.68 44.98
N ASP A 64 1.25 -7.09 43.93
CA ASP A 64 0.52 -6.19 43.06
C ASP A 64 -0.29 -7.01 42.03
N LEU A 65 -1.59 -6.81 42.00
CA LEU A 65 -2.53 -7.48 41.08
C LEU A 65 -2.71 -6.72 39.77
N ARG A 66 -2.12 -5.54 39.62
CA ARG A 66 -2.19 -4.74 38.40
C ARG A 66 -1.37 -5.40 37.29
N VAL A 67 -1.76 -5.12 36.06
CA VAL A 67 -1.00 -5.55 34.89
C VAL A 67 0.41 -4.94 34.92
N GLN A 68 1.39 -5.80 34.82
CA GLN A 68 2.80 -5.45 34.76
C GLN A 68 3.32 -5.74 33.36
N GLN A 69 4.31 -4.96 32.92
CA GLN A 69 4.97 -5.13 31.65
C GLN A 69 6.42 -5.56 31.87
N LEU A 70 6.83 -6.57 31.09
CA LEU A 70 8.20 -7.00 30.98
C LEU A 70 8.65 -6.80 29.55
N ALA A 71 9.58 -5.89 29.31
CA ALA A 71 10.24 -5.70 28.03
C ALA A 71 11.58 -6.44 28.05
N LEU A 72 11.88 -7.14 26.98
CA LEU A 72 13.14 -7.87 26.78
C LEU A 72 13.51 -7.90 25.30
N ASP A 73 14.81 -7.97 25.05
CA ASP A 73 15.37 -8.09 23.71
C ASP A 73 15.91 -9.51 23.52
N VAL A 74 15.44 -10.19 22.47
CA VAL A 74 15.89 -11.53 22.13
C VAL A 74 16.72 -11.47 20.85
N GLU A 75 17.96 -11.89 20.94
CA GLU A 75 18.82 -12.04 19.78
C GLU A 75 18.77 -13.48 19.29
N THR A 76 18.51 -13.64 18.01
CA THR A 76 18.44 -14.95 17.36
C THR A 76 18.87 -14.84 15.90
N LYS A 77 18.86 -15.96 15.21
CA LYS A 77 19.24 -16.08 13.81
C LYS A 77 18.09 -16.65 13.00
N THR A 78 17.81 -16.07 11.86
CA THR A 78 16.80 -16.56 10.92
C THR A 78 17.33 -17.74 10.09
N LYS A 79 16.45 -18.39 9.33
CA LYS A 79 16.78 -19.52 8.43
C LYS A 79 17.81 -19.13 7.36
N ASP A 80 17.77 -17.92 6.88
CA ASP A 80 18.68 -17.33 5.89
C ASP A 80 19.98 -16.77 6.52
N ASN A 81 20.28 -17.18 7.76
CA ASN A 81 21.50 -16.86 8.48
C ASN A 81 21.67 -15.38 8.88
N VAL A 82 20.61 -14.62 8.94
CA VAL A 82 20.65 -13.24 9.39
C VAL A 82 20.45 -13.17 10.90
N PHE A 83 21.35 -12.48 11.61
CA PHE A 83 21.16 -12.16 13.00
C PHE A 83 20.13 -11.05 13.15
N VAL A 84 19.19 -11.27 14.07
CA VAL A 84 18.10 -10.33 14.34
C VAL A 84 17.92 -10.13 15.83
N LYS A 85 17.64 -8.90 16.21
CA LYS A 85 17.22 -8.52 17.55
C LYS A 85 15.72 -8.27 17.52
N ILE A 86 15.00 -8.98 18.41
CA ILE A 86 13.55 -8.98 18.49
C ILE A 86 13.15 -8.42 19.85
N PRO A 87 12.73 -7.16 19.95
CA PRO A 87 12.16 -6.60 21.17
C PRO A 87 10.76 -7.15 21.40
N VAL A 88 10.58 -7.78 22.55
CA VAL A 88 9.32 -8.38 22.98
C VAL A 88 8.86 -7.72 24.26
N SER A 89 7.57 -7.44 24.33
CA SER A 89 6.92 -6.89 25.51
C SER A 89 5.80 -7.83 25.95
N VAL A 90 5.91 -8.39 27.15
CA VAL A 90 4.90 -9.28 27.71
C VAL A 90 4.15 -8.56 28.82
N GLN A 91 2.84 -8.51 28.72
CA GLN A 91 1.95 -8.01 29.73
C GLN A 91 1.38 -9.16 30.54
N TYR A 92 1.50 -9.11 31.84
CA TYR A 92 1.08 -10.16 32.75
C TYR A 92 0.57 -9.58 34.07
N HIS A 93 -0.30 -10.32 34.75
CA HIS A 93 -0.76 -9.99 36.08
C HIS A 93 -0.92 -11.22 36.94
N VAL A 94 -1.02 -11.04 38.26
CA VAL A 94 -1.30 -12.13 39.20
C VAL A 94 -2.82 -12.36 39.28
N ILE A 95 -3.21 -13.62 39.13
CA ILE A 95 -4.61 -14.03 39.27
C ILE A 95 -5.01 -13.92 40.74
N ALA A 96 -6.06 -13.15 41.03
CA ALA A 96 -6.48 -12.86 42.42
C ALA A 96 -6.73 -14.11 43.28
N ASP A 97 -7.28 -15.16 42.67
CA ASP A 97 -7.58 -16.43 43.35
C ASP A 97 -6.34 -17.33 43.51
N HIS A 98 -5.25 -17.05 42.80
CA HIS A 98 -4.01 -17.84 42.78
C HIS A 98 -2.79 -17.13 43.39
N VAL A 99 -3.04 -16.18 44.28
CA VAL A 99 -1.99 -15.40 44.96
C VAL A 99 -1.03 -16.31 45.77
N TYR A 100 -1.55 -17.41 46.33
CA TYR A 100 -0.73 -18.39 47.04
C TYR A 100 0.34 -19.01 46.11
N GLU A 101 -0.07 -19.45 44.96
CA GLU A 101 0.81 -20.03 43.94
C GLU A 101 1.84 -19.00 43.46
N ALA A 102 1.39 -17.77 43.19
CA ALA A 102 2.29 -16.70 42.74
C ALA A 102 3.36 -16.34 43.77
N PHE A 103 3.04 -16.44 45.06
CA PHE A 103 3.97 -16.05 46.11
C PHE A 103 4.94 -17.18 46.49
N TYR A 104 4.46 -18.43 46.60
CA TYR A 104 5.22 -19.53 47.13
C TYR A 104 5.84 -20.46 46.10
N LYS A 105 5.25 -20.58 44.89
CA LYS A 105 5.73 -21.51 43.85
C LYS A 105 6.78 -20.89 42.94
N LEU A 106 6.77 -19.55 42.77
CA LEU A 106 7.64 -18.88 41.84
C LEU A 106 8.37 -17.68 42.49
N ALA A 107 9.69 -17.84 42.64
CA ALA A 107 10.51 -16.82 43.29
C ALA A 107 10.76 -15.59 42.39
N ASN A 108 10.94 -15.80 41.09
CA ASN A 108 11.25 -14.73 40.14
C ASN A 108 10.43 -14.87 38.84
N PRO A 109 9.21 -14.27 38.78
CA PRO A 109 8.35 -14.39 37.61
C PRO A 109 8.96 -13.75 36.36
N ARG A 110 9.68 -12.64 36.51
CA ARG A 110 10.29 -11.95 35.37
C ARG A 110 11.34 -12.83 34.67
N GLN A 111 12.20 -13.49 35.42
CA GLN A 111 13.22 -14.37 34.87
C GLN A 111 12.59 -15.60 34.20
N GLN A 112 11.54 -16.15 34.80
CA GLN A 112 10.82 -17.29 34.22
C GLN A 112 10.16 -16.94 32.91
N ILE A 113 9.42 -15.82 32.86
CA ILE A 113 8.79 -15.31 31.63
C ILE A 113 9.87 -15.09 30.56
N SER A 114 10.97 -14.42 30.89
CA SER A 114 12.08 -14.20 29.96
C SER A 114 12.59 -15.51 29.35
N SER A 115 12.87 -16.52 30.20
CA SER A 115 13.39 -17.80 29.74
C SER A 115 12.44 -18.53 28.78
N TYR A 116 11.13 -18.45 29.03
CA TYR A 116 10.13 -19.03 28.12
C TYR A 116 10.00 -18.26 26.81
N VAL A 117 10.03 -16.92 26.86
CA VAL A 117 10.05 -16.08 25.64
C VAL A 117 11.24 -16.43 24.77
N PHE A 118 12.45 -16.52 25.37
CA PHE A 118 13.65 -16.97 24.65
C PHE A 118 13.44 -18.33 23.99
N ASN A 119 12.92 -19.31 24.73
CA ASN A 119 12.71 -20.65 24.22
C ASN A 119 11.72 -20.68 23.03
N VAL A 120 10.63 -19.94 23.11
CA VAL A 120 9.63 -19.88 22.02
C VAL A 120 10.23 -19.23 20.78
N ILE A 121 10.91 -18.09 20.93
CA ILE A 121 11.53 -17.36 19.81
C ILE A 121 12.63 -18.22 19.15
N LEU A 122 13.53 -18.82 19.94
CA LEU A 122 14.57 -19.71 19.42
C LEU A 122 14.01 -20.99 18.77
N GLY A 123 12.79 -21.37 19.10
CA GLY A 123 12.10 -22.50 18.48
C GLY A 123 11.38 -22.16 17.16
N HIS A 124 10.98 -20.90 16.95
CA HIS A 124 10.17 -20.46 15.80
C HIS A 124 11.00 -19.69 14.76
N VAL A 125 11.73 -18.67 15.15
CA VAL A 125 12.40 -17.74 14.23
C VAL A 125 13.46 -18.41 13.34
N PRO A 126 14.27 -19.38 13.82
CA PRO A 126 15.23 -20.06 12.95
C PRO A 126 14.63 -20.93 11.84
N LYS A 127 13.32 -21.12 11.85
CA LYS A 127 12.59 -21.85 10.79
C LYS A 127 12.07 -20.94 9.68
N MET A 128 12.08 -19.61 9.90
CA MET A 128 11.55 -18.58 9.04
C MET A 128 12.68 -17.79 8.38
N ASN A 129 12.47 -17.35 7.13
CA ASN A 129 13.34 -16.35 6.52
C ASN A 129 13.07 -14.97 7.17
N LEU A 130 13.96 -14.03 6.95
CA LEU A 130 13.82 -12.69 7.52
C LEU A 130 12.52 -12.01 7.08
N ASP A 131 12.18 -12.07 5.80
CA ASP A 131 10.94 -11.49 5.25
C ASP A 131 9.68 -12.14 5.86
N ASP A 132 9.70 -13.48 6.02
CA ASP A 132 8.60 -14.22 6.66
C ASP A 132 8.44 -13.81 8.13
N ALA A 133 9.54 -13.61 8.85
CA ALA A 133 9.53 -13.17 10.24
C ALA A 133 8.90 -11.76 10.39
N PHE A 134 9.19 -10.84 9.47
CA PHE A 134 8.54 -9.52 9.43
C PHE A 134 7.03 -9.61 9.16
N LEU A 135 6.61 -10.47 8.24
CA LEU A 135 5.20 -10.63 7.89
C LEU A 135 4.39 -11.34 8.99
N GLN A 136 5.03 -12.26 9.72
CA GLN A 136 4.39 -13.12 10.72
C GLN A 136 4.68 -12.69 12.17
N GLN A 137 4.98 -11.41 12.41
CA GLN A 137 5.22 -10.89 13.77
C GLN A 137 4.06 -11.19 14.73
N SER A 138 2.82 -11.09 14.24
CA SER A 138 1.63 -11.41 15.01
C SER A 138 1.56 -12.88 15.41
N ASP A 139 1.97 -13.78 14.54
CA ASP A 139 1.95 -15.22 14.81
C ASP A 139 3.01 -15.60 15.85
N ILE A 140 4.18 -14.96 15.79
CA ILE A 140 5.23 -15.09 16.82
C ILE A 140 4.69 -14.61 18.19
N ALA A 141 3.99 -13.48 18.22
CA ALA A 141 3.39 -12.94 19.44
C ALA A 141 2.32 -13.89 20.02
N VAL A 142 1.48 -14.46 19.17
CA VAL A 142 0.47 -15.47 19.58
C VAL A 142 1.15 -16.72 20.10
N ALA A 143 2.19 -17.23 19.43
CA ALA A 143 2.96 -18.40 19.88
C ALA A 143 3.62 -18.16 21.24
N ILE A 144 4.16 -16.97 21.48
CA ILE A 144 4.73 -16.58 22.78
C ILE A 144 3.63 -16.59 23.85
N LYS A 145 2.48 -15.96 23.58
CA LYS A 145 1.37 -15.94 24.53
C LYS A 145 0.90 -17.35 24.90
N GLN A 146 0.65 -18.19 23.91
CA GLN A 146 0.21 -19.57 24.12
C GLN A 146 1.22 -20.40 24.89
N GLY A 147 2.50 -20.35 24.52
CA GLY A 147 3.54 -21.08 25.18
C GLY A 147 3.78 -20.65 26.64
N LEU A 148 3.50 -19.39 26.95
CA LEU A 148 3.62 -18.84 28.30
C LEU A 148 2.38 -19.09 29.17
N ASP A 149 1.18 -18.93 28.61
CA ASP A 149 -0.07 -18.91 29.38
C ASP A 149 -0.28 -20.20 30.16
N ASP A 150 -0.10 -21.38 29.53
CA ASP A 150 -0.27 -22.69 30.17
C ASP A 150 0.66 -22.89 31.36
N VAL A 151 1.91 -22.47 31.23
CA VAL A 151 2.91 -22.65 32.28
C VAL A 151 2.73 -21.64 33.39
N MET A 152 2.52 -20.37 33.04
CA MET A 152 2.45 -19.29 34.00
C MET A 152 1.15 -19.34 34.83
N ARG A 153 0.06 -19.87 34.28
CA ARG A 153 -1.19 -20.14 35.03
C ARG A 153 -0.95 -21.12 36.18
N THR A 154 -0.11 -22.12 36.03
CA THR A 154 0.24 -23.07 37.07
C THR A 154 0.91 -22.38 38.26
N TYR A 155 1.57 -21.24 38.01
CA TYR A 155 2.20 -20.40 39.01
C TYR A 155 1.34 -19.22 39.48
N GLY A 156 0.07 -19.14 39.03
CA GLY A 156 -0.83 -18.08 39.44
C GLY A 156 -0.68 -16.77 38.68
N TYR A 157 -0.03 -16.76 37.53
CA TYR A 157 0.10 -15.62 36.64
C TYR A 157 -0.72 -15.83 35.36
N ALA A 158 -1.40 -14.79 34.89
CA ALA A 158 -2.04 -14.75 33.59
C ALA A 158 -1.23 -13.85 32.64
N ILE A 159 -1.11 -14.29 31.39
CA ILE A 159 -0.47 -13.52 30.33
C ILE A 159 -1.60 -12.84 29.53
N ASP A 160 -1.69 -11.52 29.66
CA ASP A 160 -2.71 -10.74 28.95
C ASP A 160 -2.38 -10.65 27.48
N GLN A 161 -1.16 -10.20 27.16
CA GLN A 161 -0.73 -10.02 25.78
C GLN A 161 0.81 -10.15 25.68
N ALA A 162 1.26 -10.72 24.58
CA ALA A 162 2.64 -10.63 24.12
C ALA A 162 2.66 -9.76 22.86
N LEU A 163 3.63 -8.86 22.77
CA LEU A 163 3.80 -7.93 21.67
C LEU A 163 5.23 -8.06 21.13
N VAL A 164 5.34 -8.28 19.84
CA VAL A 164 6.61 -8.16 19.10
C VAL A 164 6.56 -6.81 18.41
N THR A 165 7.45 -5.90 18.75
CA THR A 165 7.35 -4.50 18.29
C THR A 165 8.01 -4.31 16.94
N ASP A 166 9.20 -4.87 16.75
CA ASP A 166 9.98 -4.71 15.53
C ASP A 166 11.03 -5.84 15.46
N ILE A 167 11.47 -6.22 14.28
CA ILE A 167 12.55 -7.16 14.08
C ILE A 167 13.70 -6.37 13.48
N GLN A 168 14.80 -6.25 14.21
CA GLN A 168 15.94 -5.44 13.83
C GLN A 168 17.08 -6.35 13.35
N PRO A 169 17.33 -6.44 12.05
CA PRO A 169 18.51 -7.12 11.55
C PRO A 169 19.76 -6.27 11.81
N ASP A 170 20.92 -6.91 11.73
CA ASP A 170 22.21 -6.23 11.80
C ASP A 170 22.28 -5.06 10.79
N ASP A 171 22.90 -3.95 11.18
CA ASP A 171 22.96 -2.72 10.37
C ASP A 171 23.54 -2.95 8.97
N LYS A 172 24.51 -3.86 8.83
CA LYS A 172 25.08 -4.21 7.52
C LYS A 172 24.05 -4.89 6.61
N VAL A 173 23.24 -5.78 7.19
CA VAL A 173 22.18 -6.47 6.45
C VAL A 173 21.08 -5.49 6.07
N LYS A 174 20.71 -4.59 6.98
CA LYS A 174 19.73 -3.53 6.72
C LYS A 174 20.19 -2.61 5.58
N ALA A 175 21.47 -2.24 5.55
CA ALA A 175 22.04 -1.43 4.47
C ALA A 175 21.99 -2.19 3.12
N ALA A 176 22.40 -3.46 3.10
CA ALA A 176 22.36 -4.30 1.90
C ALA A 176 20.92 -4.52 1.38
N MET A 177 19.95 -4.77 2.27
CA MET A 177 18.54 -4.88 1.89
C MET A 177 17.99 -3.58 1.30
N ASN A 178 18.36 -2.43 1.86
CA ASN A 178 17.96 -1.13 1.32
C ASN A 178 18.52 -0.92 -0.09
N GLU A 179 19.76 -1.32 -0.34
CA GLU A 179 20.39 -1.24 -1.67
C GLU A 179 19.71 -2.17 -2.68
N ILE A 180 19.44 -3.42 -2.30
CA ILE A 180 18.70 -4.39 -3.13
C ILE A 180 17.29 -3.86 -3.46
N ASN A 181 16.57 -3.36 -2.45
CA ASN A 181 15.25 -2.81 -2.64
C ASN A 181 15.25 -1.54 -3.54
N ALA A 182 16.28 -0.69 -3.41
CA ALA A 182 16.45 0.46 -4.29
C ALA A 182 16.68 0.03 -5.75
N ALA A 183 17.58 -0.92 -5.98
CA ALA A 183 17.86 -1.47 -7.30
C ALA A 183 16.64 -2.14 -7.92
N GLN A 184 15.89 -2.90 -7.14
CA GLN A 184 14.65 -3.55 -7.60
C GLN A 184 13.56 -2.54 -7.96
N ARG A 185 13.38 -1.48 -7.16
CA ARG A 185 12.45 -0.37 -7.48
C ARG A 185 12.88 0.37 -8.75
N GLU A 186 14.17 0.59 -8.94
CA GLU A 186 14.69 1.20 -10.17
C GLU A 186 14.44 0.33 -11.40
N GLN A 187 14.67 -0.97 -11.30
CA GLN A 187 14.36 -1.92 -12.37
C GLN A 187 12.87 -1.92 -12.72
N VAL A 188 11.97 -1.98 -11.74
CA VAL A 188 10.52 -1.91 -11.94
C VAL A 188 10.13 -0.58 -12.58
N ALA A 189 10.69 0.54 -12.11
CA ALA A 189 10.43 1.85 -12.67
C ALA A 189 10.94 1.97 -14.12
N ALA A 190 12.12 1.43 -14.44
CA ALA A 190 12.66 1.42 -15.79
C ALA A 190 11.81 0.57 -16.74
N THR A 191 11.35 -0.60 -16.30
CA THR A 191 10.45 -1.46 -17.07
C THR A 191 9.12 -0.75 -17.35
N ALA A 192 8.52 -0.16 -16.32
CA ALA A 192 7.27 0.58 -16.46
C ALA A 192 7.40 1.80 -17.40
N ARG A 193 8.54 2.51 -17.36
CA ARG A 193 8.82 3.62 -18.30
C ARG A 193 8.95 3.11 -19.73
N GLY A 194 9.66 2.00 -19.93
CA GLY A 194 9.80 1.39 -21.26
C GLY A 194 8.48 0.92 -21.83
N GLU A 195 7.63 0.31 -21.04
CA GLU A 195 6.28 -0.09 -21.44
C GLU A 195 5.40 1.13 -21.77
N ALA A 196 5.43 2.17 -20.96
CA ALA A 196 4.69 3.41 -21.22
C ALA A 196 5.15 4.08 -22.51
N GLU A 197 6.44 4.14 -22.79
CA GLU A 197 7.00 4.69 -24.04
C GLU A 197 6.59 3.84 -25.26
N LYS A 198 6.62 2.51 -25.13
CA LYS A 198 6.14 1.60 -26.17
C LYS A 198 4.67 1.84 -26.48
N ILE A 199 3.82 1.94 -25.44
CA ILE A 199 2.38 2.20 -25.60
C ILE A 199 2.15 3.54 -26.29
N LEU A 200 2.87 4.59 -25.88
CA LEU A 200 2.80 5.91 -26.50
C LEU A 200 3.15 5.87 -27.99
N LYS A 201 4.28 5.22 -28.36
CA LYS A 201 4.71 5.08 -29.76
C LYS A 201 3.69 4.30 -30.59
N VAL A 202 3.15 3.21 -30.05
CA VAL A 202 2.12 2.41 -30.73
C VAL A 202 0.85 3.24 -30.95
N LYS A 203 0.38 3.92 -29.92
CA LYS A 203 -0.81 4.76 -30.01
C LYS A 203 -0.64 5.93 -30.97
N GLN A 204 0.54 6.53 -30.99
CA GLN A 204 0.85 7.58 -31.95
C GLN A 204 0.84 7.05 -33.39
N ALA A 205 1.47 5.89 -33.64
CA ALA A 205 1.46 5.26 -34.96
C ALA A 205 0.04 4.84 -35.42
N GLU A 206 -0.77 4.30 -34.51
CA GLU A 206 -2.18 3.99 -34.78
C GLU A 206 -2.97 5.26 -35.14
N ALA A 207 -2.81 6.34 -34.35
CA ALA A 207 -3.48 7.60 -34.60
C ALA A 207 -3.06 8.26 -35.93
N GLU A 208 -1.76 8.18 -36.29
CA GLU A 208 -1.25 8.65 -37.58
C GLU A 208 -1.82 7.82 -38.75
N ALA A 209 -1.88 6.50 -38.63
CA ALA A 209 -2.45 5.62 -39.63
C ALA A 209 -3.94 5.88 -39.84
N GLU A 210 -4.71 6.04 -38.74
CA GLU A 210 -6.14 6.35 -38.79
C GLU A 210 -6.37 7.75 -39.39
N SER A 211 -5.57 8.74 -39.00
CA SER A 211 -5.64 10.09 -39.56
C SER A 211 -5.40 10.09 -41.07
N LYS A 212 -4.37 9.38 -41.54
CA LYS A 212 -4.09 9.26 -42.99
C LYS A 212 -5.20 8.51 -43.73
N ALA A 213 -5.80 7.48 -43.13
CA ALA A 213 -6.93 6.77 -43.69
C ALA A 213 -8.15 7.67 -43.86
N LEU A 214 -8.50 8.45 -42.80
CA LEU A 214 -9.60 9.40 -42.79
C LEU A 214 -9.37 10.55 -43.79
N GLN A 215 -8.12 11.07 -43.87
CA GLN A 215 -7.74 12.05 -44.87
C GLN A 215 -7.92 11.51 -46.29
N GLY A 216 -7.46 10.28 -46.56
CA GLY A 216 -7.64 9.62 -47.82
C GLY A 216 -9.12 9.45 -48.22
N GLN A 217 -9.92 9.05 -47.22
CA GLN A 217 -11.37 8.91 -47.39
C GLN A 217 -12.05 10.26 -47.61
N GLY A 218 -11.64 11.32 -46.90
CA GLY A 218 -12.07 12.68 -47.10
C GLY A 218 -11.80 13.20 -48.51
N ILE A 219 -10.57 12.98 -49.01
CA ILE A 219 -10.18 13.36 -50.39
C ILE A 219 -10.99 12.56 -51.40
N ALA A 220 -11.22 11.26 -51.20
CA ALA A 220 -12.05 10.46 -52.09
C ALA A 220 -13.49 10.94 -52.17
N ASN A 221 -14.08 11.23 -51.00
CA ASN A 221 -15.42 11.79 -50.89
C ASN A 221 -15.53 13.19 -51.53
N GLN A 222 -14.53 14.04 -51.32
CA GLN A 222 -14.46 15.36 -51.97
C GLN A 222 -14.39 15.22 -53.48
N ARG A 223 -13.55 14.34 -54.04
CA ARG A 223 -13.48 14.09 -55.49
C ARG A 223 -14.78 13.57 -56.03
N LYS A 224 -15.46 12.66 -55.31
CA LYS A 224 -16.77 12.16 -55.71
C LYS A 224 -17.81 13.27 -55.77
N ALA A 225 -17.89 14.12 -54.78
CA ALA A 225 -18.79 15.27 -54.74
C ALA A 225 -18.50 16.26 -55.87
N ILE A 226 -17.23 16.51 -56.20
CA ILE A 226 -16.84 17.36 -57.34
C ILE A 226 -17.31 16.75 -58.66
N ILE A 227 -17.11 15.44 -58.86
CA ILE A 227 -17.54 14.74 -60.08
C ILE A 227 -19.06 14.76 -60.23
N GLU A 228 -19.81 14.53 -59.12
CA GLU A 228 -21.27 14.61 -59.12
C GLU A 228 -21.75 16.06 -59.43
N GLY A 229 -21.18 17.07 -58.79
CA GLY A 229 -21.48 18.48 -59.06
C GLY A 229 -21.13 18.92 -60.50
N LEU A 230 -20.03 18.41 -61.07
CA LEU A 230 -19.66 18.62 -62.44
C LEU A 230 -20.70 18.01 -63.40
N LYS A 231 -21.10 16.73 -63.12
CA LYS A 231 -22.13 16.05 -63.93
C LYS A 231 -23.44 16.84 -63.94
N ASP A 232 -23.91 17.26 -62.78
CA ASP A 232 -25.15 18.04 -62.63
C ASP A 232 -25.05 19.39 -63.36
N SER A 233 -23.89 20.06 -63.29
CA SER A 233 -23.61 21.30 -64.02
C SER A 233 -23.60 21.14 -65.50
N VAL A 234 -22.99 20.06 -66.02
CA VAL A 234 -22.98 19.73 -67.49
C VAL A 234 -24.39 19.44 -67.97
N GLU A 235 -25.19 18.65 -67.25
CA GLU A 235 -26.54 18.33 -67.59
C GLU A 235 -27.48 19.64 -67.61
N ALA A 236 -27.33 20.48 -66.60
CA ALA A 236 -28.03 21.71 -66.50
C ALA A 236 -27.71 22.70 -67.66
N PHE A 237 -26.40 22.81 -67.98
CA PHE A 237 -25.95 23.69 -69.06
C PHE A 237 -26.37 23.18 -70.46
N SER A 238 -26.24 21.84 -70.68
CA SER A 238 -26.68 21.20 -71.93
C SER A 238 -28.14 21.36 -72.20
N LYS A 239 -29.00 21.47 -71.15
CA LYS A 239 -30.45 21.79 -71.28
C LYS A 239 -30.70 23.24 -71.51
N ALA A 240 -29.84 24.15 -71.08
CA ALA A 240 -30.02 25.59 -71.18
C ALA A 240 -29.50 26.21 -72.48
N VAL A 241 -28.60 25.57 -73.18
CA VAL A 241 -28.00 26.10 -74.43
C VAL A 241 -28.17 25.09 -75.58
N GLU A 242 -29.15 25.42 -76.49
CA GLU A 242 -29.41 24.62 -77.68
C GLU A 242 -28.18 24.61 -78.62
N GLY A 243 -27.66 23.39 -78.94
CA GLY A 243 -26.56 23.24 -79.86
C GLY A 243 -25.19 23.01 -79.20
N SER A 244 -25.06 23.04 -77.81
CA SER A 244 -23.85 22.74 -77.14
C SER A 244 -23.68 21.23 -76.98
N THR A 245 -22.44 20.71 -77.26
CA THR A 245 -22.15 19.33 -77.01
C THR A 245 -21.68 19.15 -75.53
N PRO A 246 -21.93 18.00 -74.86
CA PRO A 246 -21.44 17.73 -73.51
C PRO A 246 -19.91 17.91 -73.38
N ARG A 247 -19.19 17.77 -74.47
CA ARG A 247 -17.75 17.97 -74.52
C ARG A 247 -17.35 19.44 -74.42
N ASP A 248 -18.11 20.36 -75.02
CA ASP A 248 -17.87 21.83 -74.99
C ASP A 248 -18.09 22.35 -73.55
N VAL A 249 -19.14 21.85 -72.94
CA VAL A 249 -19.46 22.20 -71.55
C VAL A 249 -18.38 21.70 -70.58
N MET A 250 -17.93 20.46 -70.73
CA MET A 250 -16.87 19.88 -69.91
C MET A 250 -15.57 20.69 -70.06
N MET A 251 -15.25 21.15 -71.27
CA MET A 251 -14.09 22.00 -71.51
C MET A 251 -14.14 23.31 -70.78
N LEU A 252 -15.30 23.97 -70.81
CA LEU A 252 -15.53 25.23 -70.10
C LEU A 252 -15.36 25.06 -68.60
N VAL A 253 -15.93 23.98 -68.03
CA VAL A 253 -15.79 23.66 -66.60
C VAL A 253 -14.35 23.36 -66.22
N LEU A 254 -13.60 22.60 -67.02
CA LEU A 254 -12.18 22.35 -66.78
C LEU A 254 -11.34 23.62 -66.79
N VAL A 255 -11.59 24.53 -67.74
CA VAL A 255 -10.93 25.83 -67.80
C VAL A 255 -11.26 26.69 -66.59
N THR A 256 -12.53 26.72 -66.16
CA THR A 256 -12.93 27.45 -64.95
C THR A 256 -12.25 26.89 -63.72
N GLN A 257 -12.22 25.54 -63.57
CA GLN A 257 -11.58 24.88 -62.45
C GLN A 257 -10.05 25.08 -62.42
N TYR A 258 -9.41 25.12 -63.58
CA TYR A 258 -8.03 25.52 -63.72
C TYR A 258 -7.75 26.92 -63.25
N LEU A 259 -8.62 27.89 -63.67
CA LEU A 259 -8.52 29.30 -63.22
C LEU A 259 -8.77 29.46 -61.71
N ASP A 260 -9.70 28.68 -61.15
CA ASP A 260 -9.97 28.69 -59.71
C ASP A 260 -8.80 28.11 -58.92
N THR A 261 -8.18 27.01 -59.36
CA THR A 261 -6.97 26.44 -58.79
C THR A 261 -5.79 27.44 -58.83
N MET A 262 -5.66 28.18 -59.95
CA MET A 262 -4.63 29.20 -60.09
C MET A 262 -4.87 30.38 -59.14
N LYS A 263 -6.14 30.77 -58.96
CA LYS A 263 -6.52 31.79 -57.94
C LYS A 263 -6.16 31.35 -56.54
N GLU A 264 -6.45 30.10 -56.20
CA GLU A 264 -6.15 29.52 -54.86
C GLU A 264 -4.64 29.47 -54.62
N ILE A 265 -3.83 29.05 -55.61
CA ILE A 265 -2.39 29.08 -55.54
C ILE A 265 -1.86 30.53 -55.34
N GLY A 266 -2.47 31.49 -56.07
CA GLY A 266 -2.07 32.92 -55.97
C GLY A 266 -2.49 33.61 -54.70
N THR A 267 -3.50 33.10 -53.98
CA THR A 267 -3.95 33.67 -52.69
C THR A 267 -3.29 33.01 -51.48
N ASN A 268 -2.52 31.92 -51.68
CA ASN A 268 -1.80 31.25 -50.60
C ASN A 268 -0.50 31.98 -50.26
N ASP A 269 -0.37 32.47 -49.05
CA ASP A 269 0.73 33.30 -48.53
C ASP A 269 2.12 32.63 -48.48
N ARG A 270 2.22 31.40 -48.97
CA ARG A 270 3.50 30.70 -49.12
C ARG A 270 4.04 30.95 -50.53
N SER A 271 4.85 32.00 -50.59
CA SER A 271 5.45 32.57 -51.82
C SER A 271 6.24 31.49 -52.63
N ASN A 272 5.57 30.84 -53.55
CA ASN A 272 6.19 30.23 -54.71
C ASN A 272 5.95 31.10 -55.93
N THR A 273 7.00 31.68 -56.48
CA THR A 273 6.93 32.46 -57.71
C THR A 273 6.56 31.49 -58.87
N ILE A 274 5.33 31.55 -59.34
CA ILE A 274 4.89 30.76 -60.52
C ILE A 274 5.00 31.66 -61.74
N LEU A 275 5.99 31.39 -62.59
CA LEU A 275 6.16 32.06 -63.88
C LEU A 275 5.21 31.39 -64.90
N MET A 276 4.14 32.06 -65.25
CA MET A 276 3.21 31.65 -66.28
C MET A 276 3.28 32.56 -67.49
N SER A 277 3.30 31.98 -68.67
CA SER A 277 3.18 32.71 -69.91
C SER A 277 1.75 33.28 -70.10
N HIS A 278 1.61 34.57 -70.10
CA HIS A 278 0.33 35.30 -70.14
C HIS A 278 -0.06 35.70 -71.55
N SER A 279 0.30 34.93 -72.58
CA SER A 279 -0.11 35.23 -73.93
C SER A 279 -1.49 34.60 -74.26
N PRO A 280 -2.36 35.29 -75.04
CA PRO A 280 -3.64 34.73 -75.48
C PRO A 280 -3.49 33.38 -76.23
N GLY A 281 -2.31 33.12 -76.83
CA GLY A 281 -1.96 31.84 -77.49
C GLY A 281 -1.77 30.71 -76.51
N ALA A 282 -1.34 30.96 -75.26
CA ALA A 282 -1.12 29.91 -74.29
C ALA A 282 -2.38 29.12 -73.88
N VAL A 283 -3.55 29.78 -73.91
CA VAL A 283 -4.83 29.12 -73.69
C VAL A 283 -5.20 28.21 -74.85
N THR A 284 -4.86 28.61 -76.08
CA THR A 284 -5.09 27.79 -77.27
C THR A 284 -4.13 26.59 -77.35
N ASP A 285 -2.89 26.76 -76.89
CA ASP A 285 -1.92 25.66 -76.79
C ASP A 285 -2.28 24.68 -75.68
N LEU A 286 -2.78 25.15 -74.54
CA LEU A 286 -3.34 24.31 -73.47
C LEU A 286 -4.53 23.48 -73.99
N TYR A 287 -5.40 24.13 -74.79
CA TYR A 287 -6.52 23.47 -75.42
C TYR A 287 -6.11 22.35 -76.40
N ARG A 288 -5.06 22.59 -77.21
CA ARG A 288 -4.50 21.55 -78.12
C ARG A 288 -3.87 20.41 -77.32
N GLN A 289 -3.05 20.69 -76.29
CA GLN A 289 -2.44 19.68 -75.43
C GLN A 289 -3.48 18.81 -74.73
N MET A 290 -4.58 19.37 -74.28
CA MET A 290 -5.69 18.61 -73.67
C MET A 290 -6.43 17.78 -74.71
N GLN A 291 -6.64 18.26 -75.96
CA GLN A 291 -7.19 17.43 -77.04
C GLN A 291 -6.28 16.26 -77.40
N ASP A 292 -4.99 16.50 -77.50
CA ASP A 292 -4.01 15.47 -77.80
C ASP A 292 -3.95 14.42 -76.69
N ALA A 293 -3.99 14.82 -75.43
CA ALA A 293 -4.01 13.90 -74.28
C ALA A 293 -5.25 13.03 -74.26
N VAL A 294 -6.45 13.60 -74.57
CA VAL A 294 -7.70 12.82 -74.68
C VAL A 294 -7.68 11.88 -75.87
N MET A 295 -7.12 12.32 -77.00
CA MET A 295 -6.97 11.43 -78.18
C MET A 295 -5.99 10.27 -77.96
N ILE A 296 -4.89 10.50 -77.21
CA ILE A 296 -3.92 9.48 -76.85
C ILE A 296 -4.57 8.50 -75.85
N GLY A 297 -5.31 9.01 -74.85
CA GLY A 297 -6.02 8.20 -73.86
C GLY A 297 -7.09 7.30 -74.48
N THR A 298 -7.87 7.79 -75.46
CA THR A 298 -8.86 6.97 -76.21
C THR A 298 -8.21 5.96 -77.13
N LYS A 299 -7.05 6.26 -77.72
CA LYS A 299 -6.28 5.30 -78.51
C LYS A 299 -5.68 4.19 -77.67
N ALA A 300 -5.16 4.49 -76.50
CA ALA A 300 -4.63 3.52 -75.53
C ALA A 300 -5.74 2.59 -74.98
N ALA A 301 -6.93 3.11 -74.72
CA ALA A 301 -8.07 2.32 -74.27
C ALA A 301 -8.60 1.33 -75.36
N ASN A 302 -8.50 1.71 -76.62
CA ASN A 302 -8.92 0.82 -77.74
C ASN A 302 -7.85 -0.21 -78.20
N GLN A 303 -6.62 -0.12 -77.75
CA GLN A 303 -5.55 -1.11 -78.01
C GLN A 303 -5.40 -2.16 -76.90
N GLY A 304 -6.19 -2.07 -75.85
CA GLY A 304 -6.17 -3.01 -74.71
C GLY A 304 -7.39 -3.96 -74.68
N GLN A 305 -8.16 -4.09 -75.74
CA GLN A 305 -9.17 -5.14 -75.88
C GLN A 305 -8.73 -6.21 -76.85
#